data_3ba4fdc25a5f1a234c025e43ec4cbf3f
#
_entry.id   3ba4fdc25a5f1a234c025e43ec4cbf3f
#
_cell.length_a   1.000
_cell.length_b   1.000
_cell.length_c   1.000
_cell.angle_alpha   90.00
_cell.angle_beta   90.00
_cell.angle_gamma   90.00
#
_symmetry.space_group_name_H-M   'P 1'
#
loop_
_entity.id
_entity.type
_entity.pdbx_description
1 polymer ?
#
loop_
_entity_poly.entity_id
_entity_poly.type
_entity_poly.pdbx_seq_one_letter_code
_entity_poly.pdbx_strand_id
1 'polypeptide(L)'
;MEKILVLMATYNGEKFLQEQLDSLYGQEDVEVDILVRDDGSTDSTQKILEDNSQNHRLKWYQGDHKNVQKGFFELMKIGVEKNYNFFAFCDQDDVWDKDKLIIALNSIKEMQGPALYYSGQRLVDENLKFIENHELNSNRTLKTRFVLSDFAGCTGVFNKALIDEVVKFEPKYMLMHDTWVLRVCIALGGTVVVDPKPRMNYRQHSSNTLGLGHSFRATVRQVRQYIYDYHVEEVTKELVRGYEDQIVPEYKEVCRWICKYRENTKYKKKLLDSNNVDFCKRG
;
A
#
# COMPACT_ATOMS: atom_id res chain seq x y z
N MET A 1 13.80 8.08 -20.17
CA MET A 1 13.12 6.97 -19.43
C MET A 1 12.88 7.47 -18.02
N GLU A 2 11.67 7.31 -17.51
CA GLU A 2 11.35 7.72 -16.12
C GLU A 2 12.05 6.81 -15.12
N LYS A 3 12.43 7.41 -13.98
CA LYS A 3 13.06 6.67 -12.87
C LYS A 3 12.08 6.49 -11.73
N ILE A 4 12.05 5.28 -11.18
CA ILE A 4 11.23 4.94 -10.03
C ILE A 4 12.09 4.33 -8.92
N LEU A 5 11.85 4.74 -7.68
CA LEU A 5 12.45 4.12 -6.51
C LEU A 5 11.48 3.10 -5.91
N VAL A 6 11.84 1.84 -5.95
CA VAL A 6 11.11 0.76 -5.28
C VAL A 6 11.57 0.68 -3.83
N LEU A 7 10.63 0.78 -2.91
CA LEU A 7 10.83 0.69 -1.46
C LEU A 7 10.43 -0.72 -1.02
N MET A 8 11.39 -1.52 -0.59
CA MET A 8 11.19 -2.93 -0.23
C MET A 8 11.58 -3.18 1.23
N ALA A 9 10.75 -3.91 1.96
CA ALA A 9 11.07 -4.42 3.28
C ALA A 9 11.28 -5.95 3.20
N THR A 10 12.33 -6.46 3.88
CA THR A 10 12.66 -7.88 3.91
C THR A 10 12.84 -8.39 5.34
N TYR A 11 12.42 -9.63 5.58
CA TYR A 11 12.71 -10.40 6.78
C TYR A 11 12.59 -11.89 6.50
N ASN A 12 13.71 -12.64 6.59
CA ASN A 12 13.79 -14.08 6.33
C ASN A 12 13.11 -14.46 4.99
N GLY A 13 13.50 -13.78 3.92
CA GLY A 13 12.91 -13.89 2.58
C GLY A 13 13.69 -14.77 1.61
N GLU A 14 14.70 -15.53 2.05
CA GLU A 14 15.63 -16.28 1.18
C GLU A 14 14.93 -17.10 0.10
N LYS A 15 13.73 -17.61 0.41
CA LYS A 15 12.99 -18.51 -0.47
C LYS A 15 12.49 -17.86 -1.76
N PHE A 16 12.10 -16.59 -1.71
CA PHE A 16 11.39 -15.93 -2.81
C PHE A 16 12.04 -14.63 -3.28
N LEU A 17 12.94 -14.05 -2.48
CA LEU A 17 13.49 -12.72 -2.72
C LEU A 17 14.17 -12.60 -4.09
N GLN A 18 14.91 -13.61 -4.55
CA GLN A 18 15.58 -13.54 -5.85
C GLN A 18 14.58 -13.45 -7.00
N GLU A 19 13.48 -14.23 -6.99
CA GLU A 19 12.45 -14.16 -8.03
C GLU A 19 11.77 -12.79 -8.04
N GLN A 20 11.52 -12.21 -6.86
CA GLN A 20 10.98 -10.85 -6.76
C GLN A 20 11.95 -9.82 -7.36
N LEU A 21 13.24 -9.87 -7.01
CA LEU A 21 14.26 -8.96 -7.55
C LEU A 21 14.39 -9.11 -9.07
N ASP A 22 14.40 -10.33 -9.59
CA ASP A 22 14.45 -10.59 -11.03
C ASP A 22 13.26 -9.97 -11.76
N SER A 23 12.07 -9.99 -11.16
CA SER A 23 10.87 -9.36 -11.72
C SER A 23 10.95 -7.82 -11.74
N LEU A 24 11.68 -7.22 -10.79
CA LEU A 24 11.96 -5.78 -10.76
C LEU A 24 12.98 -5.39 -11.82
N TYR A 25 14.04 -6.18 -12.00
CA TYR A 25 15.03 -5.94 -13.06
C TYR A 25 14.46 -6.14 -14.46
N GLY A 26 13.42 -6.97 -14.58
CA GLY A 26 12.70 -7.23 -15.82
C GLY A 26 11.63 -6.21 -16.21
N GLN A 27 11.48 -5.10 -15.47
CA GLN A 27 10.49 -4.07 -15.82
C GLN A 27 10.86 -3.36 -17.12
N GLU A 28 9.88 -3.18 -18.00
CA GLU A 28 10.06 -2.59 -19.33
C GLU A 28 9.79 -1.08 -19.31
N ASP A 29 10.53 -0.32 -20.13
CA ASP A 29 10.38 1.13 -20.38
C ASP A 29 10.51 2.05 -19.15
N VAL A 30 11.09 1.56 -18.05
CA VAL A 30 11.37 2.33 -16.83
C VAL A 30 12.76 2.01 -16.30
N GLU A 31 13.38 2.96 -15.61
CA GLU A 31 14.59 2.74 -14.84
C GLU A 31 14.21 2.45 -13.38
N VAL A 32 14.54 1.26 -12.90
CA VAL A 32 14.23 0.83 -11.53
C VAL A 32 15.47 0.90 -10.65
N ASP A 33 15.37 1.69 -9.59
CA ASP A 33 16.31 1.65 -8.48
C ASP A 33 15.59 1.08 -7.25
N ILE A 34 16.28 0.29 -6.42
CA ILE A 34 15.68 -0.42 -5.30
C ILE A 34 16.36 0.01 -4.00
N LEU A 35 15.56 0.41 -3.02
CA LEU A 35 16.00 0.65 -1.65
C LEU A 35 15.37 -0.41 -0.75
N VAL A 36 16.22 -1.26 -0.17
CA VAL A 36 15.77 -2.35 0.70
C VAL A 36 16.13 -2.06 2.15
N ARG A 37 15.17 -2.29 3.03
CA ARG A 37 15.38 -2.38 4.48
C ARG A 37 15.22 -3.82 4.91
N ASP A 38 16.30 -4.42 5.42
CA ASP A 38 16.26 -5.76 6.00
C ASP A 38 16.04 -5.67 7.52
N ASP A 39 15.01 -6.33 8.03
CA ASP A 39 14.62 -6.29 9.44
C ASP A 39 15.39 -7.26 10.35
N GLY A 40 16.66 -7.52 9.99
CA GLY A 40 17.54 -8.41 10.75
C GLY A 40 17.32 -9.88 10.41
N SER A 41 17.28 -10.22 9.13
CA SER A 41 17.20 -11.60 8.65
C SER A 41 18.34 -12.45 9.18
N THR A 42 18.02 -13.71 9.45
CA THR A 42 18.97 -14.72 9.98
C THR A 42 19.23 -15.86 8.99
N ASP A 43 18.51 -15.86 7.87
CA ASP A 43 18.69 -16.77 6.73
C ASP A 43 19.62 -16.16 5.66
N SER A 44 19.57 -16.65 4.42
CA SER A 44 20.41 -16.17 3.33
C SER A 44 19.96 -14.84 2.71
N THR A 45 18.92 -14.17 3.23
CA THR A 45 18.37 -12.91 2.69
C THR A 45 19.44 -11.85 2.52
N GLN A 46 20.25 -11.57 3.55
CA GLN A 46 21.29 -10.54 3.49
C GLN A 46 22.35 -10.85 2.45
N LYS A 47 22.71 -12.12 2.26
CA LYS A 47 23.64 -12.55 1.22
C LYS A 47 23.06 -12.28 -0.18
N ILE A 48 21.78 -12.61 -0.40
CA ILE A 48 21.09 -12.32 -1.66
C ILE A 48 21.10 -10.82 -1.94
N LEU A 49 20.83 -9.99 -0.95
CA LEU A 49 20.85 -8.53 -1.08
C LEU A 49 22.24 -8.01 -1.41
N GLU A 50 23.30 -8.51 -0.75
CA GLU A 50 24.68 -8.12 -1.01
C GLU A 50 25.10 -8.48 -2.43
N ASP A 51 24.85 -9.73 -2.86
CA ASP A 51 25.20 -10.21 -4.19
C ASP A 51 24.49 -9.38 -5.29
N ASN A 52 23.22 -9.01 -5.08
CA ASN A 52 22.46 -8.16 -6.02
C ASN A 52 22.93 -6.70 -5.99
N SER A 53 23.34 -6.16 -4.84
CA SER A 53 23.81 -4.77 -4.73
C SER A 53 25.07 -4.49 -5.54
N GLN A 54 25.90 -5.49 -5.80
CA GLN A 54 27.14 -5.40 -6.58
C GLN A 54 26.88 -5.31 -8.10
N ASN A 55 25.77 -5.88 -8.58
CA ASN A 55 25.49 -6.07 -10.00
C ASN A 55 24.31 -5.24 -10.51
N HIS A 56 23.50 -4.70 -9.62
CA HIS A 56 22.25 -3.99 -9.95
C HIS A 56 22.11 -2.67 -9.19
N ARG A 57 21.14 -1.87 -9.56
CA ARG A 57 20.79 -0.60 -8.89
C ARG A 57 20.00 -0.86 -7.60
N LEU A 58 20.57 -1.65 -6.71
CA LEU A 58 20.01 -1.98 -5.41
C LEU A 58 20.91 -1.43 -4.31
N LYS A 59 20.30 -0.76 -3.34
CA LYS A 59 20.94 -0.38 -2.07
C LYS A 59 20.13 -0.96 -0.93
N TRP A 60 20.81 -1.51 0.06
CA TRP A 60 20.15 -2.04 1.21
C TRP A 60 20.85 -1.64 2.52
N TYR A 61 20.12 -1.71 3.60
CA TYR A 61 20.63 -1.53 4.94
C TYR A 61 19.86 -2.39 5.93
N GLN A 62 20.52 -2.76 7.01
CA GLN A 62 19.89 -3.46 8.11
C GLN A 62 19.24 -2.45 9.05
N GLY A 63 17.95 -2.61 9.30
CA GLY A 63 17.19 -1.86 10.28
C GLY A 63 17.03 -2.62 11.60
N ASP A 64 16.61 -1.92 12.65
CA ASP A 64 16.13 -2.56 13.86
C ASP A 64 14.85 -3.32 13.56
N HIS A 65 14.66 -4.49 14.15
CA HIS A 65 13.43 -5.26 13.98
C HIS A 65 12.20 -4.45 14.45
N LYS A 66 11.47 -3.91 13.49
CA LYS A 66 10.26 -3.12 13.69
C LYS A 66 9.06 -3.84 13.08
N ASN A 67 7.85 -3.37 13.38
CA ASN A 67 6.70 -3.82 12.61
C ASN A 67 6.76 -3.28 11.17
N VAL A 68 6.12 -3.99 10.24
CA VAL A 68 6.11 -3.72 8.80
C VAL A 68 5.75 -2.24 8.49
N GLN A 69 4.75 -1.70 9.20
CA GLN A 69 4.27 -0.33 8.97
C GLN A 69 5.38 0.71 9.21
N LYS A 70 6.13 0.56 10.31
CA LYS A 70 7.23 1.48 10.67
C LYS A 70 8.42 1.30 9.75
N GLY A 71 8.68 0.07 9.30
CA GLY A 71 9.74 -0.21 8.32
C GLY A 71 9.50 0.52 7.01
N PHE A 72 8.28 0.42 6.46
CA PHE A 72 7.93 1.15 5.24
C PHE A 72 7.88 2.68 5.45
N PHE A 73 7.47 3.16 6.63
CA PHE A 73 7.49 4.59 6.91
C PHE A 73 8.93 5.14 6.95
N GLU A 74 9.87 4.37 7.50
CA GLU A 74 11.31 4.72 7.47
C GLU A 74 11.85 4.72 6.04
N LEU A 75 11.51 3.70 5.23
CA LEU A 75 11.86 3.66 3.80
C LEU A 75 11.35 4.90 3.04
N MET A 76 10.12 5.33 3.31
CA MET A 76 9.58 6.57 2.72
C MET A 76 10.38 7.80 3.13
N LYS A 77 10.76 7.94 4.41
CA LYS A 77 11.57 9.06 4.91
C LYS A 77 12.95 9.11 4.26
N ILE A 78 13.59 7.97 4.05
CA ILE A 78 14.87 7.89 3.35
C ILE A 78 14.68 8.12 1.85
N GLY A 79 13.63 7.55 1.28
CA GLY A 79 13.34 7.63 -0.15
C GLY A 79 13.05 9.05 -0.63
N VAL A 80 12.30 9.83 0.16
CA VAL A 80 11.90 11.20 -0.20
C VAL A 80 13.09 12.17 -0.35
N GLU A 81 14.17 11.91 0.39
CA GLU A 81 15.42 12.68 0.32
C GLU A 81 16.23 12.39 -0.96
N LYS A 82 15.82 11.39 -1.74
CA LYS A 82 16.46 11.03 -3.00
C LYS A 82 15.75 11.69 -4.18
N ASN A 83 16.49 11.88 -5.27
CA ASN A 83 15.99 12.58 -6.46
C ASN A 83 15.17 11.65 -7.37
N TYR A 84 13.96 11.26 -6.90
CA TYR A 84 12.98 10.49 -7.67
C TYR A 84 11.63 11.21 -7.69
N ASN A 85 10.92 11.07 -8.81
CA ASN A 85 9.57 11.60 -8.97
C ASN A 85 8.49 10.56 -8.64
N PHE A 86 8.85 9.27 -8.66
CA PHE A 86 7.92 8.16 -8.46
C PHE A 86 8.51 7.11 -7.53
N PHE A 87 7.61 6.48 -6.77
CA PHE A 87 7.91 5.48 -5.76
C PHE A 87 6.92 4.32 -5.86
N ALA A 88 7.37 3.12 -5.50
CA ALA A 88 6.51 1.95 -5.37
C ALA A 88 6.82 1.19 -4.08
N PHE A 89 5.81 0.60 -3.45
CA PHE A 89 6.04 -0.38 -2.40
C PHE A 89 6.20 -1.76 -3.00
N CYS A 90 7.04 -2.58 -2.36
CA CYS A 90 7.30 -3.94 -2.79
C CYS A 90 7.47 -4.87 -1.58
N ASP A 91 6.74 -5.97 -1.59
CA ASP A 91 6.96 -7.08 -0.67
C ASP A 91 8.07 -7.99 -1.24
N GLN A 92 8.64 -8.89 -0.44
CA GLN A 92 9.82 -9.67 -0.79
C GLN A 92 9.54 -10.97 -1.58
N ASP A 93 8.27 -11.31 -1.80
CA ASP A 93 7.82 -12.68 -2.10
C ASP A 93 6.86 -12.80 -3.30
N ASP A 94 6.63 -11.71 -4.01
CA ASP A 94 5.77 -11.64 -5.19
C ASP A 94 6.55 -11.78 -6.51
N VAL A 95 5.85 -11.66 -7.64
CA VAL A 95 6.45 -11.53 -8.98
C VAL A 95 5.64 -10.54 -9.80
N TRP A 96 6.27 -9.45 -10.26
CA TRP A 96 5.60 -8.39 -10.98
C TRP A 96 5.53 -8.66 -12.48
N ASP A 97 4.41 -8.29 -13.12
CA ASP A 97 4.31 -8.27 -14.58
C ASP A 97 5.29 -7.23 -15.15
N LYS A 98 5.89 -7.49 -16.30
CA LYS A 98 6.94 -6.63 -16.89
C LYS A 98 6.48 -5.20 -17.21
N ASP A 99 5.19 -5.01 -17.45
CA ASP A 99 4.56 -3.73 -17.78
C ASP A 99 3.92 -3.02 -16.59
N LYS A 100 4.02 -3.59 -15.37
CA LYS A 100 3.37 -3.05 -14.19
C LYS A 100 3.73 -1.60 -13.92
N LEU A 101 5.02 -1.27 -13.93
CA LEU A 101 5.48 0.07 -13.58
C LEU A 101 5.18 1.09 -14.67
N ILE A 102 5.34 0.75 -15.94
CA ILE A 102 5.06 1.71 -17.03
C ILE A 102 3.57 2.03 -17.13
N ILE A 103 2.69 1.07 -16.89
CA ILE A 103 1.23 1.30 -16.83
C ILE A 103 0.89 2.25 -15.68
N ALA A 104 1.45 2.00 -14.50
CA ALA A 104 1.24 2.86 -13.33
C ALA A 104 1.75 4.28 -13.58
N LEU A 105 2.98 4.43 -14.09
CA LEU A 105 3.58 5.74 -14.38
C LEU A 105 2.76 6.51 -15.41
N ASN A 106 2.36 5.88 -16.52
CA ASN A 106 1.52 6.54 -17.53
C ASN A 106 0.17 7.01 -16.98
N SER A 107 -0.31 6.39 -15.91
CA SER A 107 -1.58 6.76 -15.27
C SER A 107 -1.48 7.99 -14.36
N ILE A 108 -0.28 8.30 -13.80
CA ILE A 108 -0.13 9.36 -12.81
C ILE A 108 0.95 10.41 -13.12
N LYS A 109 1.77 10.23 -14.17
CA LYS A 109 2.92 11.12 -14.45
C LYS A 109 2.55 12.58 -14.73
N GLU A 110 1.36 12.84 -15.27
CA GLU A 110 0.88 14.19 -15.58
C GLU A 110 0.17 14.87 -14.38
N MET A 111 0.03 14.16 -13.25
CA MET A 111 -0.69 14.68 -12.09
C MET A 111 0.21 15.64 -11.31
N GLN A 112 -0.27 16.89 -11.11
CA GLN A 112 0.50 17.94 -10.43
C GLN A 112 0.44 17.84 -8.90
N GLY A 113 -0.64 17.31 -8.34
CA GLY A 113 -0.82 17.11 -6.89
C GLY A 113 -0.50 15.69 -6.43
N PRO A 114 -0.77 15.35 -5.16
CA PRO A 114 -0.64 14.00 -4.65
C PRO A 114 -1.38 12.99 -5.53
N ALA A 115 -0.68 11.93 -5.96
CA ALA A 115 -1.26 10.91 -6.82
C ALA A 115 -0.80 9.51 -6.43
N LEU A 116 -1.76 8.58 -6.42
CA LEU A 116 -1.58 7.17 -6.12
C LEU A 116 -2.26 6.34 -7.21
N TYR A 117 -1.52 5.38 -7.78
CA TYR A 117 -2.03 4.28 -8.58
C TYR A 117 -1.92 2.98 -7.80
N TYR A 118 -2.91 2.09 -7.92
CA TYR A 118 -2.79 0.71 -7.49
C TYR A 118 -3.67 -0.23 -8.32
N SER A 119 -3.32 -1.51 -8.33
CA SER A 119 -3.94 -2.52 -9.21
C SER A 119 -4.51 -3.70 -8.44
N GLY A 120 -5.27 -4.55 -9.16
CA GLY A 120 -5.60 -5.90 -8.72
C GLY A 120 -4.37 -6.81 -8.61
N GLN A 121 -4.60 -8.02 -8.12
CA GLN A 121 -3.58 -9.04 -7.89
C GLN A 121 -4.01 -10.38 -8.50
N ARG A 122 -3.05 -11.12 -9.06
CA ARG A 122 -3.23 -12.51 -9.45
C ARG A 122 -2.73 -13.40 -8.31
N LEU A 123 -3.64 -14.10 -7.64
CA LEU A 123 -3.27 -14.99 -6.56
C LEU A 123 -2.64 -16.26 -7.12
N VAL A 124 -1.49 -16.61 -6.58
CA VAL A 124 -0.74 -17.83 -6.96
C VAL A 124 -0.27 -18.56 -5.70
N ASP A 125 -0.03 -19.86 -5.81
CA ASP A 125 0.58 -20.63 -4.73
C ASP A 125 2.11 -20.38 -4.64
N GLU A 126 2.78 -21.08 -3.73
CA GLU A 126 4.23 -20.96 -3.53
C GLU A 126 5.06 -21.24 -4.80
N ASN A 127 4.53 -22.02 -5.73
CA ASN A 127 5.18 -22.42 -6.99
C ASN A 127 4.70 -21.60 -8.19
N LEU A 128 4.07 -20.44 -7.97
CA LEU A 128 3.48 -19.57 -8.99
C LEU A 128 2.32 -20.20 -9.78
N LYS A 129 1.73 -21.27 -9.29
CA LYS A 129 0.55 -21.85 -9.92
C LYS A 129 -0.67 -20.96 -9.64
N PHE A 130 -1.38 -20.59 -10.71
CA PHE A 130 -2.57 -19.75 -10.65
C PHE A 130 -3.67 -20.33 -9.74
N ILE A 131 -4.21 -19.48 -8.87
CA ILE A 131 -5.36 -19.76 -8.01
C ILE A 131 -6.56 -18.99 -8.54
N GLU A 132 -6.52 -17.66 -8.54
CA GLU A 132 -7.59 -16.79 -9.00
C GLU A 132 -7.11 -15.36 -9.25
N ASN A 133 -7.92 -14.55 -9.92
CA ASN A 133 -7.72 -13.11 -10.01
C ASN A 133 -8.49 -12.40 -8.90
N HIS A 134 -7.81 -11.55 -8.16
CA HIS A 134 -8.42 -10.58 -7.27
C HIS A 134 -8.49 -9.23 -7.98
N GLU A 135 -9.58 -9.01 -8.71
CA GLU A 135 -9.86 -7.76 -9.40
C GLU A 135 -10.45 -6.73 -8.44
N LEU A 136 -10.11 -5.46 -8.64
CA LEU A 136 -10.65 -4.37 -7.84
C LEU A 136 -11.94 -3.83 -8.45
N ASN A 137 -12.90 -3.51 -7.59
CA ASN A 137 -14.14 -2.88 -8.04
C ASN A 137 -13.92 -1.42 -8.41
N SER A 138 -13.86 -1.11 -9.70
CA SER A 138 -13.67 0.26 -10.22
C SER A 138 -14.80 1.22 -9.83
N ASN A 139 -16.01 0.71 -9.56
CA ASN A 139 -17.17 1.51 -9.16
C ASN A 139 -17.18 1.89 -7.67
N ARG A 140 -16.23 1.37 -6.90
CA ARG A 140 -16.13 1.68 -5.47
C ARG A 140 -15.70 3.13 -5.28
N THR A 141 -16.46 3.90 -4.50
CA THR A 141 -16.20 5.32 -4.28
C THR A 141 -14.95 5.57 -3.46
N LEU A 142 -14.30 6.74 -3.64
CA LEU A 142 -13.15 7.13 -2.80
C LEU A 142 -13.53 7.21 -1.31
N LYS A 143 -14.75 7.62 -0.99
CA LYS A 143 -15.24 7.63 0.39
C LYS A 143 -15.28 6.23 1.00
N THR A 144 -15.72 5.24 0.24
CA THR A 144 -15.68 3.83 0.67
C THR A 144 -14.25 3.36 0.85
N ARG A 145 -13.32 3.69 -0.07
CA ARG A 145 -11.90 3.36 0.02
C ARG A 145 -11.21 4.04 1.19
N PHE A 146 -11.60 5.28 1.50
CA PHE A 146 -11.10 5.99 2.67
C PHE A 146 -11.47 5.32 3.99
N VAL A 147 -12.70 4.79 4.08
CA VAL A 147 -13.17 4.07 5.28
C VAL A 147 -12.63 2.65 5.30
N LEU A 148 -12.77 1.92 4.19
CA LEU A 148 -12.34 0.54 4.00
C LEU A 148 -11.35 0.46 2.85
N SER A 149 -10.06 0.49 3.14
CA SER A 149 -9.02 0.32 2.12
C SER A 149 -9.16 -1.02 1.41
N ASP A 150 -9.02 -1.00 0.09
CA ASP A 150 -8.81 -2.17 -0.77
C ASP A 150 -7.46 -2.08 -1.48
N PHE A 151 -6.61 -1.17 -1.05
CA PHE A 151 -5.25 -1.00 -1.51
C PHE A 151 -4.31 -1.96 -0.77
N ALA A 152 -3.62 -2.80 -1.51
CA ALA A 152 -2.50 -3.61 -1.03
C ALA A 152 -1.18 -2.92 -1.42
N GLY A 153 -0.29 -2.67 -0.47
CA GLY A 153 0.92 -1.87 -0.64
C GLY A 153 1.75 -2.27 -1.86
N CYS A 154 2.02 -3.57 -2.04
CA CYS A 154 2.81 -4.11 -3.14
C CYS A 154 2.24 -3.85 -4.55
N THR A 155 0.99 -3.38 -4.65
CA THR A 155 0.37 -2.99 -5.93
C THR A 155 0.54 -1.51 -6.25
N GLY A 156 1.01 -0.70 -5.29
CA GLY A 156 1.00 0.75 -5.32
C GLY A 156 2.19 1.40 -5.97
N VAL A 157 1.89 2.44 -6.77
CA VAL A 157 2.87 3.41 -7.30
C VAL A 157 2.35 4.82 -7.01
N PHE A 158 3.20 5.69 -6.52
CA PHE A 158 2.81 7.04 -6.14
C PHE A 158 3.88 8.07 -6.49
N ASN A 159 3.46 9.33 -6.63
CA ASN A 159 4.36 10.40 -7.02
C ASN A 159 5.02 11.09 -5.83
N LYS A 160 6.02 11.92 -6.14
CA LYS A 160 6.76 12.70 -5.15
C LYS A 160 5.85 13.62 -4.34
N ALA A 161 4.86 14.25 -4.96
CA ALA A 161 3.93 15.12 -4.24
C ALA A 161 3.17 14.39 -3.13
N LEU A 162 2.85 13.11 -3.30
CA LEU A 162 2.21 12.32 -2.25
C LEU A 162 3.17 11.92 -1.14
N ILE A 163 4.36 11.40 -1.47
CA ILE A 163 5.31 10.98 -0.43
C ILE A 163 5.79 12.17 0.40
N ASP A 164 5.99 13.35 -0.22
CA ASP A 164 6.33 14.59 0.48
C ASP A 164 5.28 14.94 1.55
N GLU A 165 4.00 14.78 1.23
CA GLU A 165 2.94 15.01 2.23
C GLU A 165 2.94 13.93 3.32
N VAL A 166 3.07 12.66 2.94
CA VAL A 166 3.01 11.53 3.88
C VAL A 166 4.10 11.61 4.95
N VAL A 167 5.33 11.97 4.58
CA VAL A 167 6.47 11.98 5.53
C VAL A 167 6.52 13.22 6.43
N LYS A 168 5.73 14.27 6.16
CA LYS A 168 5.65 15.47 7.02
C LYS A 168 5.14 15.15 8.43
N PHE A 169 4.35 14.09 8.55
CA PHE A 169 3.75 13.71 9.82
C PHE A 169 3.85 12.21 10.07
N GLU A 170 4.60 11.82 11.10
CA GLU A 170 4.69 10.43 11.55
C GLU A 170 3.58 10.14 12.57
N PRO A 171 2.60 9.26 12.23
CA PRO A 171 1.52 8.94 13.14
C PRO A 171 2.02 8.07 14.31
N LYS A 172 1.50 8.32 15.51
CA LYS A 172 1.78 7.47 16.67
C LYS A 172 1.12 6.09 16.54
N TYR A 173 -0.02 6.04 15.87
CA TYR A 173 -0.74 4.83 15.55
C TYR A 173 -1.06 4.76 14.05
N MET A 174 -0.63 3.69 13.41
CA MET A 174 -0.84 3.40 11.99
C MET A 174 -1.21 1.93 11.85
N LEU A 175 -2.34 1.65 11.21
CA LEU A 175 -2.78 0.28 10.98
C LEU A 175 -1.86 -0.45 10.01
N MET A 176 -1.73 0.11 8.80
CA MET A 176 -0.82 -0.34 7.75
C MET A 176 -0.32 0.89 6.99
N HIS A 177 0.90 0.82 6.47
CA HIS A 177 1.53 1.90 5.72
C HIS A 177 0.77 2.28 4.44
N ASP A 178 0.28 1.29 3.72
CA ASP A 178 -0.52 1.46 2.50
C ASP A 178 -1.85 2.17 2.78
N THR A 179 -2.60 1.70 3.76
CA THR A 179 -3.84 2.34 4.22
C THR A 179 -3.60 3.78 4.65
N TRP A 180 -2.46 4.08 5.28
CA TRP A 180 -2.08 5.43 5.66
C TRP A 180 -1.86 6.31 4.44
N VAL A 181 -1.05 5.86 3.48
CA VAL A 181 -0.76 6.59 2.23
C VAL A 181 -2.04 6.87 1.43
N LEU A 182 -2.92 5.88 1.28
CA LEU A 182 -4.22 6.04 0.61
C LEU A 182 -5.07 7.11 1.30
N ARG A 183 -5.17 7.07 2.63
CA ARG A 183 -5.97 8.02 3.39
C ARG A 183 -5.43 9.44 3.32
N VAL A 184 -4.11 9.61 3.40
CA VAL A 184 -3.48 10.93 3.22
C VAL A 184 -3.78 11.45 1.81
N CYS A 185 -3.57 10.63 0.78
CA CYS A 185 -3.88 11.01 -0.61
C CYS A 185 -5.32 11.50 -0.76
N ILE A 186 -6.29 10.71 -0.31
CA ILE A 186 -7.72 11.05 -0.42
C ILE A 186 -8.07 12.28 0.43
N ALA A 187 -7.60 12.34 1.67
CA ALA A 187 -7.92 13.45 2.59
C ALA A 187 -7.45 14.80 2.08
N LEU A 188 -6.31 14.83 1.38
CA LEU A 188 -5.75 16.05 0.79
C LEU A 188 -6.31 16.38 -0.62
N GLY A 189 -7.33 15.63 -1.08
CA GLY A 189 -7.91 15.83 -2.40
C GLY A 189 -7.03 15.36 -3.55
N GLY A 190 -6.09 14.45 -3.29
CA GLY A 190 -5.22 13.86 -4.30
C GLY A 190 -5.95 12.92 -5.26
N THR A 191 -5.28 12.56 -6.33
CA THR A 191 -5.80 11.66 -7.37
C THR A 191 -5.50 10.21 -7.00
N VAL A 192 -6.53 9.35 -7.02
CA VAL A 192 -6.39 7.91 -6.85
C VAL A 192 -6.85 7.21 -8.12
N VAL A 193 -5.92 6.53 -8.78
CA VAL A 193 -6.18 5.73 -9.99
C VAL A 193 -6.21 4.25 -9.60
N VAL A 194 -7.32 3.60 -9.89
CA VAL A 194 -7.53 2.19 -9.58
C VAL A 194 -7.59 1.39 -10.88
N ASP A 195 -6.61 0.53 -11.10
CA ASP A 195 -6.64 -0.46 -12.17
C ASP A 195 -7.28 -1.75 -11.65
N PRO A 196 -8.46 -2.15 -12.16
CA PRO A 196 -9.10 -3.38 -11.70
C PRO A 196 -8.30 -4.63 -12.04
N LYS A 197 -7.46 -4.60 -13.07
CA LYS A 197 -6.72 -5.76 -13.56
C LYS A 197 -5.55 -6.13 -12.67
N PRO A 198 -5.26 -7.41 -12.51
CA PRO A 198 -4.02 -7.89 -11.92
C PRO A 198 -2.79 -7.42 -12.72
N ARG A 199 -1.75 -6.95 -11.99
CA ARG A 199 -0.46 -6.54 -12.57
C ARG A 199 0.73 -7.23 -11.92
N MET A 200 0.45 -8.27 -11.15
CA MET A 200 1.47 -9.04 -10.44
C MET A 200 0.90 -10.39 -10.02
N ASN A 201 1.78 -11.34 -9.80
CA ASN A 201 1.48 -12.57 -9.07
C ASN A 201 1.71 -12.31 -7.59
N TYR A 202 0.63 -12.37 -6.81
CA TYR A 202 0.65 -12.27 -5.36
C TYR A 202 0.71 -13.67 -4.74
N ARG A 203 1.84 -13.98 -4.14
CA ARG A 203 2.13 -15.33 -3.64
C ARG A 203 1.41 -15.61 -2.34
N GLN A 204 0.73 -16.75 -2.28
CA GLN A 204 0.05 -17.24 -1.07
C GLN A 204 0.90 -18.30 -0.40
N HIS A 205 1.34 -18.04 0.83
CA HIS A 205 2.07 -18.98 1.69
C HIS A 205 1.73 -18.76 3.16
N SER A 206 2.15 -19.66 4.03
CA SER A 206 1.80 -19.66 5.46
C SER A 206 2.30 -18.45 6.25
N SER A 207 3.27 -17.72 5.72
CA SER A 207 3.91 -16.55 6.37
C SER A 207 3.33 -15.20 5.90
N ASN A 208 2.31 -15.17 5.03
CA ASN A 208 1.69 -13.90 4.60
C ASN A 208 1.04 -13.18 5.78
N THR A 209 1.30 -11.88 5.90
CA THR A 209 0.75 -11.03 6.97
C THR A 209 -0.78 -10.95 6.91
N LEU A 210 -1.37 -10.96 5.71
CA LEU A 210 -2.81 -10.93 5.47
C LEU A 210 -3.16 -11.94 4.38
N GLY A 211 -3.89 -13.01 4.74
CA GLY A 211 -4.50 -13.93 3.77
C GLY A 211 -5.82 -13.38 3.24
N LEU A 212 -6.05 -13.47 1.91
CA LEU A 212 -7.32 -13.09 1.30
C LEU A 212 -8.36 -14.19 1.50
N GLY A 213 -9.40 -13.94 2.27
CA GLY A 213 -10.51 -14.90 2.50
C GLY A 213 -11.74 -14.55 1.64
N HIS A 214 -12.27 -15.56 0.92
CA HIS A 214 -13.27 -15.41 -0.16
C HIS A 214 -14.72 -15.80 0.19
N SER A 215 -15.21 -15.63 1.41
CA SER A 215 -16.61 -15.93 1.70
C SER A 215 -17.37 -14.71 2.21
N PHE A 216 -18.71 -14.69 2.03
CA PHE A 216 -19.59 -13.70 2.64
C PHE A 216 -19.35 -13.57 4.16
N ARG A 217 -19.08 -14.70 4.83
CA ARG A 217 -18.71 -14.73 6.24
C ARG A 217 -17.37 -14.02 6.49
N ALA A 218 -16.41 -14.12 5.55
CA ALA A 218 -15.13 -13.39 5.63
C ALA A 218 -15.36 -11.88 5.49
N THR A 219 -16.28 -11.43 4.62
CA THR A 219 -16.64 -10.02 4.47
C THR A 219 -17.26 -9.45 5.75
N VAL A 220 -18.27 -10.15 6.30
CA VAL A 220 -18.89 -9.74 7.58
C VAL A 220 -17.86 -9.72 8.70
N ARG A 221 -16.97 -10.72 8.74
CA ARG A 221 -15.87 -10.79 9.71
C ARG A 221 -14.90 -9.63 9.55
N GLN A 222 -14.48 -9.30 8.31
CA GLN A 222 -13.58 -8.16 8.04
C GLN A 222 -14.21 -6.82 8.41
N VAL A 223 -15.48 -6.58 8.06
CA VAL A 223 -16.21 -5.36 8.46
C VAL A 223 -16.32 -5.27 9.98
N ARG A 224 -16.64 -6.40 10.65
CA ARG A 224 -16.70 -6.45 12.12
C ARG A 224 -15.33 -6.19 12.72
N GLN A 225 -14.29 -6.84 12.22
CA GLN A 225 -12.92 -6.67 12.66
C GLN A 225 -12.45 -5.21 12.43
N TYR A 226 -12.77 -4.64 11.27
CA TYR A 226 -12.49 -3.24 10.98
C TYR A 226 -13.17 -2.28 11.97
N ILE A 227 -14.44 -2.49 12.27
CA ILE A 227 -15.21 -1.62 13.16
C ILE A 227 -14.81 -1.81 14.62
N TYR A 228 -14.48 -3.02 15.07
CA TYR A 228 -14.30 -3.32 16.49
C TYR A 228 -12.85 -3.54 16.91
N ASP A 229 -12.00 -4.11 16.03
CA ASP A 229 -10.67 -4.56 16.41
C ASP A 229 -9.55 -3.62 15.90
N TYR A 230 -9.75 -2.93 14.77
CA TYR A 230 -8.68 -2.15 14.13
C TYR A 230 -8.56 -0.69 14.58
N HIS A 231 -9.32 -0.27 15.57
CA HIS A 231 -9.22 1.10 16.10
C HIS A 231 -9.10 2.19 15.03
N VAL A 232 -9.96 2.11 13.98
CA VAL A 232 -9.91 3.03 12.84
C VAL A 232 -10.09 4.49 13.26
N GLU A 233 -10.77 4.71 14.38
CA GLU A 233 -10.90 6.02 15.01
C GLU A 233 -9.55 6.59 15.42
N GLU A 234 -8.62 5.78 15.93
CA GLU A 234 -7.29 6.23 16.34
C GLU A 234 -6.45 6.61 15.13
N VAL A 235 -6.46 5.80 14.06
CA VAL A 235 -5.82 6.16 12.78
C VAL A 235 -6.37 7.48 12.23
N THR A 236 -7.69 7.67 12.33
CA THR A 236 -8.34 8.89 11.82
C THR A 236 -8.03 10.10 12.71
N LYS A 237 -7.91 9.93 14.02
CA LYS A 237 -7.45 11.00 14.93
C LYS A 237 -6.02 11.42 14.60
N GLU A 238 -5.13 10.45 14.30
CA GLU A 238 -3.77 10.75 13.84
C GLU A 238 -3.78 11.54 12.52
N LEU A 239 -4.62 11.15 11.57
CA LEU A 239 -4.77 11.88 10.30
C LEU A 239 -5.23 13.33 10.54
N VAL A 240 -6.25 13.53 11.37
CA VAL A 240 -6.72 14.89 11.73
C VAL A 240 -5.61 15.66 12.45
N ARG A 241 -4.89 15.05 13.38
CA ARG A 241 -3.78 15.70 14.08
C ARG A 241 -2.68 16.19 13.15
N GLY A 242 -2.36 15.41 12.09
CA GLY A 242 -1.29 15.77 11.16
C GLY A 242 -1.70 16.74 10.07
N TYR A 243 -2.99 16.73 9.67
CA TYR A 243 -3.40 17.39 8.42
C TYR A 243 -4.69 18.22 8.54
N GLU A 244 -5.17 18.59 9.74
CA GLU A 244 -6.47 19.22 9.98
C GLU A 244 -6.79 20.37 9.02
N ASP A 245 -5.81 21.27 8.79
CA ASP A 245 -5.99 22.44 7.94
C ASP A 245 -6.00 22.11 6.44
N GLN A 246 -5.37 20.99 6.06
CA GLN A 246 -5.22 20.57 4.67
C GLN A 246 -6.31 19.60 4.21
N ILE A 247 -7.00 18.92 5.15
CA ILE A 247 -8.09 17.99 4.80
C ILE A 247 -9.19 18.72 4.07
N VAL A 248 -9.55 18.25 2.87
CA VAL A 248 -10.64 18.87 2.10
C VAL A 248 -12.00 18.72 2.82
N PRO A 249 -12.94 19.68 2.66
CA PRO A 249 -14.17 19.77 3.47
C PRO A 249 -14.99 18.47 3.52
N GLU A 250 -15.10 17.75 2.40
CA GLU A 250 -15.82 16.48 2.32
C GLU A 250 -15.26 15.46 3.32
N TYR A 251 -13.93 15.31 3.37
CA TYR A 251 -13.29 14.32 4.24
C TYR A 251 -13.14 14.78 5.69
N LYS A 252 -13.21 16.10 5.97
CA LYS A 252 -13.35 16.58 7.37
C LYS A 252 -14.64 16.03 8.01
N GLU A 253 -15.73 15.96 7.25
CA GLU A 253 -16.98 15.39 7.74
C GLU A 253 -16.88 13.88 7.96
N VAL A 254 -16.27 13.14 7.02
CA VAL A 254 -16.07 11.69 7.13
C VAL A 254 -15.17 11.36 8.33
N CYS A 255 -14.08 12.09 8.53
CA CYS A 255 -13.22 11.97 9.72
C CYS A 255 -14.01 12.15 11.02
N ARG A 256 -14.90 13.15 11.08
CA ARG A 256 -15.78 13.37 12.25
C ARG A 256 -16.69 12.18 12.50
N TRP A 257 -17.25 11.55 11.45
CA TRP A 257 -18.06 10.34 11.61
C TRP A 257 -17.24 9.18 12.21
N ILE A 258 -16.05 8.95 11.65
CA ILE A 258 -15.18 7.87 12.10
C ILE A 258 -14.71 8.12 13.54
N CYS A 259 -14.28 9.32 13.88
CA CYS A 259 -13.81 9.62 15.24
C CYS A 259 -14.89 9.47 16.33
N LYS A 260 -16.17 9.58 15.98
CA LYS A 260 -17.29 9.65 16.95
C LYS A 260 -18.32 8.53 16.83
N TYR A 261 -18.14 7.55 15.92
CA TYR A 261 -19.18 6.53 15.67
C TYR A 261 -19.42 5.61 16.88
N ARG A 262 -18.46 5.41 17.75
CA ARG A 262 -18.61 4.59 18.97
C ARG A 262 -19.46 5.28 20.01
N GLU A 263 -19.39 6.61 20.07
CA GLU A 263 -20.05 7.42 21.10
C GLU A 263 -21.41 7.97 20.62
N ASN A 264 -21.64 8.03 19.30
CA ASN A 264 -22.81 8.69 18.73
C ASN A 264 -23.48 7.86 17.63
N THR A 265 -24.68 7.39 17.91
CA THR A 265 -25.50 6.56 17.02
C THR A 265 -25.83 7.24 15.67
N LYS A 266 -25.90 8.58 15.62
CA LYS A 266 -26.10 9.34 14.37
C LYS A 266 -24.92 9.14 13.41
N TYR A 267 -23.69 9.23 13.93
CA TYR A 267 -22.48 9.00 13.10
C TYR A 267 -22.31 7.57 12.70
N LYS A 268 -22.64 6.63 13.62
CA LYS A 268 -22.69 5.20 13.28
C LYS A 268 -23.65 4.92 12.13
N LYS A 269 -24.87 5.50 12.16
CA LYS A 269 -25.83 5.37 11.04
C LYS A 269 -25.28 5.95 9.74
N LYS A 270 -24.62 7.12 9.77
CA LYS A 270 -24.00 7.71 8.58
C LYS A 270 -22.92 6.81 7.95
N LEU A 271 -22.09 6.17 8.76
CA LEU A 271 -21.05 5.23 8.29
C LEU A 271 -21.67 3.94 7.72
N LEU A 272 -22.77 3.45 8.31
CA LEU A 272 -23.43 2.21 7.87
C LEU A 272 -24.44 2.44 6.71
N ASP A 273 -24.70 3.69 6.33
CA ASP A 273 -25.52 4.02 5.18
C ASP A 273 -24.77 3.71 3.88
N SER A 274 -25.31 2.79 3.09
CA SER A 274 -24.71 2.34 1.81
C SER A 274 -24.56 3.46 0.77
N ASN A 275 -25.32 4.56 0.89
CA ASN A 275 -25.13 5.75 0.06
C ASN A 275 -23.85 6.54 0.42
N ASN A 276 -23.33 6.35 1.63
CA ASN A 276 -22.09 6.97 2.09
C ASN A 276 -20.89 6.02 1.97
N VAL A 277 -21.05 4.79 2.46
CA VAL A 277 -19.97 3.78 2.50
C VAL A 277 -20.54 2.43 2.13
N ASP A 278 -20.11 1.91 1.01
CA ASP A 278 -20.58 0.60 0.53
C ASP A 278 -19.72 -0.52 1.08
N PHE A 279 -20.20 -1.20 2.10
CA PHE A 279 -19.55 -2.35 2.72
C PHE A 279 -19.81 -3.68 1.98
N CYS A 280 -20.78 -3.71 1.06
CA CYS A 280 -21.30 -4.96 0.51
C CYS A 280 -20.90 -5.24 -0.93
N LYS A 281 -20.53 -4.22 -1.72
CA LYS A 281 -20.16 -4.42 -3.12
C LYS A 281 -18.67 -4.76 -3.22
N ARG A 282 -18.41 -6.07 -3.25
CA ARG A 282 -17.20 -6.61 -3.88
C ARG A 282 -17.46 -6.70 -5.38
N GLY A 283 -16.46 -6.37 -6.19
CA GLY A 283 -16.47 -6.67 -7.62
C GLY A 283 -16.52 -8.17 -7.86
#